data_db44b9eb18c3ffd9e0bf8574073fdcd6
#
_entry.id   db44b9eb18c3ffd9e0bf8574073fdcd6
#
_cell.length_a   1.000
_cell.length_b   1.000
_cell.length_c   1.000
_cell.angle_alpha   90.00
_cell.angle_beta   90.00
_cell.angle_gamma   90.00
#
_symmetry.space_group_name_H-M   'P 1'
#
loop_
_entity.id
_entity.type
_entity.pdbx_description
1 polymer ?
#
loop_
_entity_poly.entity_id
_entity_poly.type
_entity_poly.pdbx_seq_one_letter_code
_entity_poly.pdbx_strand_id
1 'polypeptide(L)'
;MSLLAAALFAAPSFAVGSGELARDIVLTDMSGKQVSLDSFKGKTVVLNFWATWCPPCRGEMPEFDELNKEFQKTGEAVLLAVNLTDGRRETPERVAKFLKETGYTMTVLLDEKQEAASFFGVRYIPTTFILDKDGRLARQIQGATTKDAVLELLRKAEK
;
A
#
# COMPACT_ATOMS: atom_id res chain seq x y z
N MET A 1 -35.13 37.75 -17.63
CA MET A 1 -34.77 36.92 -16.45
C MET A 1 -33.94 35.75 -16.96
N SER A 2 -32.62 35.87 -16.89
CA SER A 2 -31.68 34.81 -17.34
C SER A 2 -31.34 33.93 -16.14
N LEU A 3 -31.71 32.64 -16.21
CA LEU A 3 -31.30 31.61 -15.27
C LEU A 3 -29.88 31.16 -15.63
N LEU A 4 -28.89 31.59 -14.83
CA LEU A 4 -27.57 30.98 -14.86
C LEU A 4 -27.67 29.60 -14.23
N ALA A 5 -27.55 28.55 -15.06
CA ALA A 5 -27.34 27.19 -14.58
C ALA A 5 -25.89 27.08 -14.07
N ALA A 6 -25.72 27.00 -12.75
CA ALA A 6 -24.46 26.67 -12.13
C ALA A 6 -24.18 25.18 -12.39
N ALA A 7 -23.25 24.89 -13.32
CA ALA A 7 -22.71 23.56 -13.49
C ALA A 7 -21.85 23.22 -12.26
N LEU A 8 -22.34 22.34 -11.39
CA LEU A 8 -21.53 21.72 -10.35
C LEU A 8 -20.51 20.80 -11.04
N PHE A 9 -19.29 21.28 -11.16
CA PHE A 9 -18.15 20.41 -11.45
C PHE A 9 -17.88 19.56 -10.22
N ALA A 10 -18.35 18.33 -10.23
CA ALA A 10 -17.90 17.33 -9.26
C ALA A 10 -16.43 17.09 -9.53
N ALA A 11 -15.57 17.46 -8.56
CA ALA A 11 -14.16 17.12 -8.62
C ALA A 11 -14.01 15.59 -8.67
N PRO A 12 -13.15 15.04 -9.55
CA PRO A 12 -12.96 13.60 -9.62
C PRO A 12 -12.43 13.10 -8.27
N SER A 13 -13.17 12.16 -7.68
CA SER A 13 -12.71 11.42 -6.50
C SER A 13 -11.63 10.46 -6.98
N PHE A 14 -10.36 10.76 -6.69
CA PHE A 14 -9.19 9.98 -7.15
C PHE A 14 -8.91 8.72 -6.33
N ALA A 15 -9.88 8.19 -5.60
CA ALA A 15 -9.72 6.93 -4.91
C ALA A 15 -10.15 5.78 -5.83
N VAL A 16 -9.26 4.79 -6.03
CA VAL A 16 -9.59 3.57 -6.75
C VAL A 16 -10.74 2.84 -6.04
N GLY A 17 -11.78 2.48 -6.79
CA GLY A 17 -12.92 1.74 -6.27
C GLY A 17 -12.67 0.22 -6.22
N SER A 18 -13.47 -0.48 -5.40
CA SER A 18 -13.43 -1.95 -5.37
C SER A 18 -13.74 -2.54 -6.75
N GLY A 19 -12.92 -3.48 -7.21
CA GLY A 19 -13.00 -4.09 -8.54
C GLY A 19 -12.37 -3.25 -9.67
N GLU A 20 -11.97 -2.00 -9.40
CA GLU A 20 -11.27 -1.18 -10.39
C GLU A 20 -9.80 -1.63 -10.53
N LEU A 21 -9.30 -1.55 -11.77
CA LEU A 21 -7.91 -1.83 -12.09
C LEU A 21 -7.02 -0.72 -11.50
N ALA A 22 -6.05 -1.12 -10.69
CA ALA A 22 -5.01 -0.20 -10.27
C ALA A 22 -4.17 0.20 -11.49
N ARG A 23 -3.97 1.52 -11.69
CA ARG A 23 -3.04 1.97 -12.71
C ARG A 23 -1.61 1.55 -12.36
N ASP A 24 -0.75 1.46 -13.35
CA ASP A 24 0.66 1.26 -13.07
C ASP A 24 1.22 2.47 -12.29
N ILE A 25 1.75 2.17 -11.12
CA ILE A 25 2.44 3.13 -10.26
C ILE A 25 3.87 2.64 -10.11
N VAL A 26 4.83 3.52 -10.35
CA VAL A 26 6.25 3.22 -10.20
C VAL A 26 6.78 3.90 -8.95
N LEU A 27 7.26 3.10 -8.02
CA LEU A 27 7.85 3.56 -6.75
C LEU A 27 9.34 3.18 -6.71
N THR A 28 10.09 3.79 -5.80
CA THR A 28 11.52 3.51 -5.61
C THR A 28 11.70 2.59 -4.40
N ASP A 29 12.46 1.51 -4.53
CA ASP A 29 12.82 0.67 -3.40
C ASP A 29 13.99 1.26 -2.59
N MET A 30 14.34 0.61 -1.47
CA MET A 30 15.44 1.07 -0.59
C MET A 30 16.82 1.01 -1.23
N SER A 31 16.98 0.36 -2.39
CA SER A 31 18.23 0.33 -3.17
C SER A 31 18.28 1.43 -4.25
N GLY A 32 17.20 2.18 -4.42
CA GLY A 32 17.04 3.18 -5.48
C GLY A 32 16.51 2.62 -6.81
N LYS A 33 16.13 1.34 -6.84
CA LYS A 33 15.56 0.70 -8.03
C LYS A 33 14.08 1.10 -8.19
N GLN A 34 13.69 1.38 -9.42
CA GLN A 34 12.30 1.62 -9.80
C GLN A 34 11.51 0.29 -9.81
N VAL A 35 10.38 0.27 -9.14
CA VAL A 35 9.49 -0.90 -9.01
C VAL A 35 8.10 -0.50 -9.49
N SER A 36 7.65 -1.10 -10.57
CA SER A 36 6.30 -0.93 -11.13
C SER A 36 5.34 -1.91 -10.48
N LEU A 37 4.13 -1.46 -10.11
CA LEU A 37 3.08 -2.34 -9.61
C LEU A 37 2.64 -3.36 -10.67
N ASP A 38 2.70 -3.01 -11.95
CA ASP A 38 2.38 -3.92 -13.06
C ASP A 38 3.33 -5.12 -13.13
N SER A 39 4.55 -5.01 -12.56
CA SER A 39 5.49 -6.15 -12.50
C SER A 39 5.01 -7.30 -11.62
N PHE A 40 3.97 -7.07 -10.81
CA PHE A 40 3.37 -8.08 -9.93
C PHE A 40 2.07 -8.68 -10.49
N LYS A 41 1.64 -8.31 -11.71
CA LYS A 41 0.50 -8.95 -12.36
C LYS A 41 0.67 -10.47 -12.42
N GLY A 42 -0.42 -11.19 -12.18
CA GLY A 42 -0.40 -12.64 -12.00
C GLY A 42 -0.23 -13.09 -10.54
N LYS A 43 0.05 -12.16 -9.63
CA LYS A 43 0.15 -12.42 -8.18
C LYS A 43 -0.84 -11.56 -7.42
N THR A 44 -1.36 -12.08 -6.32
CA THR A 44 -2.07 -11.26 -5.33
C THR A 44 -1.07 -10.39 -4.59
N VAL A 45 -1.39 -9.09 -4.43
CA VAL A 45 -0.49 -8.10 -3.81
C VAL A 45 -1.16 -7.50 -2.58
N VAL A 46 -0.45 -7.52 -1.47
CA VAL A 46 -0.81 -6.80 -0.25
C VAL A 46 0.01 -5.52 -0.19
N LEU A 47 -0.66 -4.37 -0.31
CA LEU A 47 -0.04 -3.05 -0.18
C LEU A 47 -0.36 -2.51 1.22
N ASN A 48 0.66 -2.31 2.05
CA ASN A 48 0.50 -1.69 3.36
C ASN A 48 1.12 -0.30 3.37
N PHE A 49 0.31 0.73 3.60
CA PHE A 49 0.76 2.12 3.70
C PHE A 49 1.10 2.47 5.14
N TRP A 50 2.31 2.98 5.36
CA TRP A 50 2.86 3.19 6.70
C TRP A 50 3.89 4.33 6.77
N ALA A 51 4.30 4.69 7.99
CA ALA A 51 5.42 5.58 8.26
C ALA A 51 6.13 5.20 9.57
N THR A 52 7.40 5.54 9.69
CA THR A 52 8.22 5.22 10.90
C THR A 52 7.71 5.92 12.16
N TRP A 53 7.10 7.09 12.02
CA TRP A 53 6.56 7.90 13.11
C TRP A 53 5.14 7.51 13.54
N CYS A 54 4.53 6.52 12.91
CA CYS A 54 3.15 6.09 13.14
C CYS A 54 3.11 4.93 14.15
N PRO A 55 2.67 5.14 15.41
CA PRO A 55 2.68 4.09 16.42
C PRO A 55 1.86 2.85 16.05
N PRO A 56 0.60 2.96 15.56
CA PRO A 56 -0.16 1.76 15.17
C PRO A 56 0.48 1.04 13.97
N CYS A 57 1.13 1.75 13.03
CA CYS A 57 1.89 1.11 11.95
C CYS A 57 3.03 0.25 12.51
N ARG A 58 3.80 0.80 13.45
CA ARG A 58 4.90 0.08 14.10
C ARG A 58 4.41 -1.15 14.88
N GLY A 59 3.21 -1.05 15.44
CA GLY A 59 2.59 -2.14 16.20
C GLY A 59 2.23 -3.35 15.35
N GLU A 60 1.82 -3.18 14.09
CA GLU A 60 1.46 -4.29 13.19
C GLU A 60 2.66 -4.87 12.43
N MET A 61 3.75 -4.13 12.29
CA MET A 61 4.89 -4.52 11.44
C MET A 61 5.52 -5.88 11.77
N PRO A 62 5.65 -6.32 13.03
CA PRO A 62 6.15 -7.67 13.32
C PRO A 62 5.31 -8.76 12.64
N GLU A 63 3.98 -8.64 12.67
CA GLU A 63 3.07 -9.59 12.01
C GLU A 63 3.16 -9.52 10.49
N PHE A 64 3.34 -8.32 9.93
CA PHE A 64 3.55 -8.13 8.50
C PHE A 64 4.89 -8.70 8.02
N ASP A 65 5.93 -8.62 8.83
CA ASP A 65 7.22 -9.26 8.50
C ASP A 65 7.12 -10.79 8.53
N GLU A 66 6.36 -11.36 9.48
CA GLU A 66 6.05 -12.79 9.47
C GLU A 66 5.22 -13.20 8.24
N LEU A 67 4.22 -12.40 7.90
CA LEU A 67 3.40 -12.60 6.70
C LEU A 67 4.26 -12.56 5.42
N ASN A 68 5.18 -11.60 5.34
CA ASN A 68 6.13 -11.51 4.22
C ASN A 68 6.99 -12.77 4.10
N LYS A 69 7.53 -13.27 5.21
CA LYS A 69 8.32 -14.51 5.23
C LYS A 69 7.50 -15.73 4.80
N GLU A 70 6.22 -15.77 5.18
CA GLU A 70 5.30 -16.80 4.74
C GLU A 70 5.06 -16.75 3.23
N PHE A 71 4.76 -15.57 2.69
CA PHE A 71 4.56 -15.37 1.26
C PHE A 71 5.81 -15.71 0.43
N GLN A 72 7.00 -15.41 0.95
CA GLN A 72 8.26 -15.80 0.31
C GLN A 72 8.43 -17.32 0.21
N LYS A 73 7.91 -18.07 1.17
CA LYS A 73 7.96 -19.54 1.18
C LYS A 73 6.88 -20.17 0.31
N THR A 74 5.66 -19.64 0.37
CA THR A 74 4.48 -20.23 -0.29
C THR A 74 4.28 -19.72 -1.71
N GLY A 75 4.70 -18.49 -2.01
CA GLY A 75 4.41 -17.82 -3.28
C GLY A 75 2.95 -17.40 -3.44
N GLU A 76 2.14 -17.48 -2.37
CA GLU A 76 0.70 -17.19 -2.38
C GLU A 76 0.40 -15.73 -2.73
N ALA A 77 1.19 -14.80 -2.20
CA ALA A 77 1.04 -13.36 -2.45
C ALA A 77 2.38 -12.65 -2.37
N VAL A 78 2.37 -11.35 -2.64
CA VAL A 78 3.51 -10.45 -2.44
C VAL A 78 3.10 -9.36 -1.45
N LEU A 79 3.94 -9.06 -0.47
CA LEU A 79 3.77 -7.94 0.44
C LEU A 79 4.69 -6.79 0.03
N LEU A 80 4.09 -5.62 -0.18
CA LEU A 80 4.79 -4.36 -0.46
C LEU A 80 4.44 -3.35 0.64
N ALA A 81 5.43 -2.96 1.44
CA ALA A 81 5.27 -1.95 2.47
C ALA A 81 5.56 -0.57 1.88
N VAL A 82 4.50 0.18 1.52
CA VAL A 82 4.60 1.50 0.89
C VAL A 82 4.74 2.57 1.96
N ASN A 83 5.92 3.16 2.05
CA ASN A 83 6.22 4.21 3.01
C ASN A 83 5.80 5.58 2.48
N LEU A 84 5.11 6.37 3.32
CA LEU A 84 4.70 7.75 3.01
C LEU A 84 5.87 8.71 3.18
N THR A 85 6.86 8.60 2.31
CA THR A 85 8.06 9.44 2.30
C THR A 85 7.72 10.85 1.82
N ASP A 86 7.82 11.84 2.68
CA ASP A 86 7.46 13.24 2.37
C ASP A 86 8.67 14.19 2.24
N GLY A 87 9.87 13.65 2.45
CA GLY A 87 11.12 14.40 2.39
C GLY A 87 11.35 15.35 3.57
N ARG A 88 10.47 15.38 4.56
CA ARG A 88 10.54 16.25 5.74
C ARG A 88 10.46 15.45 7.04
N ARG A 89 9.28 14.96 7.37
CA ARG A 89 9.03 14.15 8.55
C ARG A 89 9.44 12.69 8.36
N GLU A 90 9.27 12.21 7.14
CA GLU A 90 9.64 10.86 6.71
C GLU A 90 10.60 10.94 5.54
N THR A 91 11.83 10.44 5.71
CA THR A 91 12.87 10.46 4.68
C THR A 91 13.43 9.06 4.44
N PRO A 92 14.04 8.80 3.27
CA PRO A 92 14.67 7.50 3.00
C PRO A 92 15.68 7.08 4.07
N GLU A 93 16.43 8.04 4.64
CA GLU A 93 17.42 7.76 5.68
C GLU A 93 16.76 7.33 7.00
N ARG A 94 15.61 7.93 7.36
CA ARG A 94 14.84 7.52 8.54
C ARG A 94 14.27 6.12 8.36
N VAL A 95 13.76 5.82 7.18
CA VAL A 95 13.26 4.48 6.84
C VAL A 95 14.40 3.46 6.90
N ALA A 96 15.55 3.76 6.29
CA ALA A 96 16.73 2.89 6.31
C ALA A 96 17.21 2.61 7.75
N LYS A 97 17.27 3.65 8.58
CA LYS A 97 17.63 3.51 10.00
C LYS A 97 16.65 2.61 10.73
N PHE A 98 15.36 2.84 10.56
CA PHE A 98 14.30 2.03 11.18
C PHE A 98 14.40 0.55 10.78
N LEU A 99 14.57 0.25 9.49
CA LEU A 99 14.71 -1.12 9.00
C LEU A 99 15.98 -1.79 9.53
N LYS A 100 17.08 -1.04 9.65
CA LYS A 100 18.32 -1.55 10.26
C LYS A 100 18.16 -1.89 11.74
N GLU A 101 17.43 -1.07 12.48
CA GLU A 101 17.20 -1.26 13.92
C GLU A 101 16.22 -2.41 14.20
N THR A 102 15.21 -2.61 13.35
CA THR A 102 14.20 -3.65 13.53
C THR A 102 14.53 -4.98 12.88
N GLY A 103 15.36 -4.98 11.84
CA GLY A 103 15.71 -6.17 11.07
C GLY A 103 14.57 -6.72 10.21
N TYR A 104 13.53 -5.93 9.94
CA TYR A 104 12.41 -6.36 9.06
C TYR A 104 12.88 -6.59 7.63
N THR A 105 12.31 -7.63 6.99
CA THR A 105 12.72 -8.15 5.68
C THR A 105 11.73 -7.82 4.56
N MET A 106 10.66 -7.09 4.89
CA MET A 106 9.64 -6.69 3.92
C MET A 106 10.23 -5.85 2.78
N THR A 107 9.68 -6.01 1.59
CA THR A 107 9.97 -5.10 0.47
C THR A 107 9.34 -3.74 0.77
N VAL A 108 10.18 -2.75 1.02
CA VAL A 108 9.74 -1.37 1.28
C VAL A 108 9.89 -0.54 0.02
N LEU A 109 8.81 0.15 -0.35
CA LEU A 109 8.75 1.09 -1.46
C LEU A 109 8.51 2.50 -0.93
N LEU A 110 9.17 3.49 -1.49
CA LEU A 110 9.10 4.89 -1.08
C LEU A 110 8.13 5.64 -2.00
N ASP A 111 7.05 6.18 -1.43
CA ASP A 111 6.08 7.01 -2.16
C ASP A 111 6.44 8.49 -2.02
N GLU A 112 7.61 8.87 -2.56
CA GLU A 112 8.19 10.22 -2.42
C GLU A 112 7.33 11.32 -3.04
N LYS A 113 6.54 10.99 -4.06
CA LYS A 113 5.63 11.92 -4.74
C LYS A 113 4.20 11.84 -4.25
N GLN A 114 3.92 10.98 -3.28
CA GLN A 114 2.57 10.70 -2.77
C GLN A 114 1.57 10.25 -3.86
N GLU A 115 2.10 9.66 -4.94
CA GLU A 115 1.28 9.21 -6.07
C GLU A 115 0.45 7.97 -5.72
N ALA A 116 1.07 7.00 -5.03
CA ALA A 116 0.37 5.80 -4.60
C ALA A 116 -0.68 6.14 -3.54
N ALA A 117 -0.30 6.89 -2.52
CA ALA A 117 -1.21 7.30 -1.46
C ALA A 117 -2.41 8.08 -2.01
N SER A 118 -2.19 8.99 -2.95
CA SER A 118 -3.25 9.77 -3.61
C SER A 118 -4.16 8.88 -4.46
N PHE A 119 -3.59 8.00 -5.27
CA PHE A 119 -4.35 7.10 -6.14
C PHE A 119 -5.24 6.13 -5.35
N PHE A 120 -4.69 5.52 -4.29
CA PHE A 120 -5.44 4.62 -3.42
C PHE A 120 -6.34 5.34 -2.42
N GLY A 121 -6.32 6.68 -2.38
CA GLY A 121 -7.15 7.47 -1.47
C GLY A 121 -6.80 7.27 0.01
N VAL A 122 -5.51 7.08 0.32
CA VAL A 122 -5.02 6.89 1.69
C VAL A 122 -5.20 8.16 2.50
N ARG A 123 -6.11 8.15 3.46
CA ARG A 123 -6.39 9.28 4.36
C ARG A 123 -5.80 9.07 5.74
N TYR A 124 -5.60 7.83 6.13
CA TYR A 124 -5.10 7.41 7.43
C TYR A 124 -4.08 6.30 7.25
N ILE A 125 -3.15 6.17 8.16
CA ILE A 125 -2.21 5.06 8.23
C ILE A 125 -2.26 4.40 9.62
N PRO A 126 -2.08 3.07 9.67
CA PRO A 126 -1.87 2.20 8.51
C PRO A 126 -3.16 1.98 7.72
N THR A 127 -3.02 1.77 6.43
CA THR A 127 -4.09 1.28 5.56
C THR A 127 -3.52 0.19 4.66
N THR A 128 -4.24 -0.92 4.55
CA THR A 128 -3.81 -2.07 3.75
C THR A 128 -4.80 -2.30 2.61
N PHE A 129 -4.29 -2.46 1.40
CA PHE A 129 -5.05 -2.83 0.22
C PHE A 129 -4.63 -4.21 -0.26
N ILE A 130 -5.58 -4.97 -0.79
CA ILE A 130 -5.32 -6.25 -1.45
C ILE A 130 -5.71 -6.10 -2.92
N LEU A 131 -4.74 -6.30 -3.80
CA LEU A 131 -4.96 -6.39 -5.24
C LEU A 131 -5.00 -7.86 -5.64
N ASP A 132 -5.95 -8.20 -6.51
CA ASP A 132 -6.04 -9.53 -7.10
C ASP A 132 -4.95 -9.76 -8.17
N LYS A 133 -4.94 -10.94 -8.77
CA LYS A 133 -3.95 -11.34 -9.80
C LYS A 133 -4.01 -10.49 -11.06
N ASP A 134 -5.16 -9.85 -11.32
CA ASP A 134 -5.32 -8.93 -12.45
C ASP A 134 -4.90 -7.49 -12.09
N GLY A 135 -4.53 -7.22 -10.84
CA GLY A 135 -4.19 -5.89 -10.34
C GLY A 135 -5.40 -5.05 -9.98
N ARG A 136 -6.57 -5.66 -9.75
CA ARG A 136 -7.77 -4.95 -9.33
C ARG A 136 -7.84 -4.86 -7.81
N LEU A 137 -8.38 -3.76 -7.31
CA LEU A 137 -8.61 -3.60 -5.89
C LEU A 137 -9.71 -4.58 -5.41
N ALA A 138 -9.29 -5.60 -4.67
CA ALA A 138 -10.18 -6.60 -4.11
C ALA A 138 -10.70 -6.23 -2.72
N ARG A 139 -9.82 -5.72 -1.84
CA ARG A 139 -10.15 -5.41 -0.44
C ARG A 139 -9.34 -4.24 0.10
N GLN A 140 -9.88 -3.61 1.14
CA GLN A 140 -9.22 -2.55 1.90
C GLN A 140 -9.45 -2.74 3.40
N ILE A 141 -8.42 -2.48 4.19
CA ILE A 141 -8.47 -2.44 5.66
C ILE A 141 -7.94 -1.08 6.09
N GLN A 142 -8.73 -0.34 6.85
CA GLN A 142 -8.30 0.92 7.47
C GLN A 142 -7.93 0.68 8.93
N GLY A 143 -6.79 1.22 9.35
CA GLY A 143 -6.24 1.00 10.69
C GLY A 143 -5.36 -0.24 10.78
N ALA A 144 -4.77 -0.45 11.96
CA ALA A 144 -3.91 -1.60 12.23
C ALA A 144 -4.69 -2.92 12.11
N THR A 145 -4.02 -3.92 11.57
CA THR A 145 -4.58 -5.25 11.35
C THR A 145 -3.60 -6.35 11.75
N THR A 146 -4.03 -7.59 11.70
CA THR A 146 -3.22 -8.75 12.04
C THR A 146 -2.93 -9.62 10.82
N LYS A 147 -1.90 -10.45 10.91
CA LYS A 147 -1.56 -11.45 9.91
C LYS A 147 -2.78 -12.33 9.57
N ASP A 148 -3.47 -12.85 10.59
CA ASP A 148 -4.61 -13.75 10.39
C ASP A 148 -5.78 -13.05 9.67
N ALA A 149 -6.04 -11.78 9.98
CA ALA A 149 -7.07 -11.00 9.30
C ALA A 149 -6.73 -10.79 7.81
N VAL A 150 -5.47 -10.52 7.49
CA VAL A 150 -5.02 -10.40 6.09
C VAL A 150 -5.18 -11.72 5.36
N LEU A 151 -4.72 -12.84 5.95
CA LEU A 151 -4.86 -14.17 5.35
C LEU A 151 -6.33 -14.59 5.13
N GLU A 152 -7.23 -14.22 6.04
CA GLU A 152 -8.66 -14.47 5.86
C GLU A 152 -9.22 -13.69 4.66
N LEU A 153 -8.80 -12.43 4.49
CA LEU A 153 -9.25 -11.61 3.36
C LEU A 153 -8.67 -12.09 2.02
N LEU A 154 -7.44 -12.59 1.99
CA LEU A 154 -6.86 -13.21 0.80
C LEU A 154 -7.69 -14.41 0.34
N ARG A 155 -8.05 -15.32 1.26
CA ARG A 155 -8.91 -16.48 0.95
C ARG A 155 -10.30 -16.08 0.41
N LYS A 156 -10.81 -14.90 0.82
CA LYS A 156 -12.10 -14.37 0.32
C LYS A 156 -11.96 -13.63 -1.01
N ALA A 157 -10.77 -13.17 -1.36
CA ALA A 157 -10.52 -12.46 -2.63
C ALA A 157 -10.30 -13.42 -3.81
N GLU A 158 -9.98 -14.71 -3.54
CA GLU A 158 -9.76 -15.74 -4.55
C GLU A 158 -11.04 -16.49 -4.99
N LYS A 159 -12.16 -16.21 -4.35
CA LYS A 159 -13.50 -16.77 -4.68
C LYS A 159 -14.29 -15.82 -5.56
#